data_8a0fb4aeaacd141331d50d728d3aac94
#
_entry.id   8a0fb4aeaacd141331d50d728d3aac94
#
_cell.length_a   1.000
_cell.length_b   1.000
_cell.length_c   1.000
_cell.angle_alpha   90.00
_cell.angle_beta   90.00
_cell.angle_gamma   90.00
#
_symmetry.space_group_name_H-M   'P 1'
#
loop_
_entity.id
_entity.type
_entity.pdbx_description
1 polymer ?
#
loop_
_entity_poly.entity_id
_entity_poly.type
_entity_poly.pdbx_seq_one_letter_code
_entity_poly.pdbx_strand_id
1 'polypeptide(L)'
;WLGAANKYSIDFFVTADGDDLLCDPHLLDLGFEQYFRNTSDFIQGTGLVCGSFTYGISTKALKKVCEIKDSTDTEMMWVYFTETGLFEIEELENVSEVCYRDDIRMTMDYEDDYQFFKTILTSFKDPYSLSTEDVVELLEAEPHIKEINFYLHEKWKQNQINKTRLKVK
;
A
#
# COMPACT_ATOMS: atom_id res chain seq x y z
N TRP A 1 9.89 -11.54 -4.09
CA TRP A 1 10.58 -10.23 -4.08
C TRP A 1 12.10 -10.39 -4.04
N LEU A 2 12.70 -11.02 -3.03
CA LEU A 2 14.17 -11.12 -2.88
C LEU A 2 14.85 -11.77 -4.09
N GLY A 3 14.26 -12.82 -4.66
CA GLY A 3 14.80 -13.47 -5.86
C GLY A 3 14.83 -12.54 -7.08
N ALA A 4 13.78 -11.72 -7.26
CA ALA A 4 13.74 -10.73 -8.33
C ALA A 4 14.72 -9.58 -8.08
N ALA A 5 14.78 -9.05 -6.85
CA ALA A 5 15.71 -7.99 -6.49
C ALA A 5 17.18 -8.41 -6.73
N ASN A 6 17.55 -9.62 -6.30
CA ASN A 6 18.90 -10.15 -6.55
C ASN A 6 19.19 -10.36 -8.05
N LYS A 7 18.23 -10.89 -8.80
CA LYS A 7 18.40 -11.15 -10.26
C LYS A 7 18.65 -9.88 -11.05
N TYR A 8 18.00 -8.80 -10.68
CA TYR A 8 18.04 -7.53 -11.41
C TYR A 8 18.90 -6.46 -10.72
N SER A 9 19.63 -6.82 -9.65
CA SER A 9 20.48 -5.91 -8.87
C SER A 9 19.74 -4.67 -8.39
N ILE A 10 18.56 -4.87 -7.83
CA ILE A 10 17.69 -3.83 -7.30
C ILE A 10 18.06 -3.57 -5.83
N ASP A 11 18.39 -2.34 -5.48
CA ASP A 11 18.71 -1.96 -4.10
C ASP A 11 17.46 -1.56 -3.29
N PHE A 12 16.47 -0.99 -3.97
CA PHE A 12 15.21 -0.55 -3.37
C PHE A 12 14.07 -0.70 -4.39
N PHE A 13 12.89 -1.01 -3.91
CA PHE A 13 11.68 -1.07 -4.73
C PHE A 13 10.46 -0.62 -3.92
N VAL A 14 9.47 -0.10 -4.63
CA VAL A 14 8.14 0.19 -4.08
C VAL A 14 7.18 -0.87 -4.59
N THR A 15 6.34 -1.39 -3.70
CA THR A 15 5.33 -2.39 -4.07
C THR A 15 4.04 -1.73 -4.54
N ALA A 16 3.37 -2.36 -5.50
CA ALA A 16 2.00 -2.06 -5.89
C ALA A 16 1.29 -3.41 -5.97
N ASP A 17 0.28 -3.62 -5.13
CA ASP A 17 -0.45 -4.88 -5.09
C ASP A 17 -1.46 -4.94 -6.25
N GLY A 18 -1.68 -6.13 -6.80
CA GLY A 18 -2.47 -6.30 -8.02
C GLY A 18 -3.98 -6.06 -7.85
N ASP A 19 -4.44 -5.98 -6.63
CA ASP A 19 -5.80 -5.63 -6.21
C ASP A 19 -5.97 -4.15 -5.84
N ASP A 20 -4.88 -3.37 -5.79
CA ASP A 20 -4.87 -1.93 -5.58
C ASP A 20 -4.86 -1.20 -6.94
N LEU A 21 -5.99 -1.24 -7.64
CA LEU A 21 -6.12 -0.78 -9.04
C LEU A 21 -5.82 0.71 -9.25
N LEU A 22 -5.91 1.52 -8.20
CA LEU A 22 -5.65 2.97 -8.21
C LEU A 22 -4.47 3.31 -7.29
N CYS A 23 -3.49 2.39 -7.18
CA CYS A 23 -2.21 2.69 -6.56
C CYS A 23 -1.60 3.91 -7.26
N ASP A 24 -1.27 4.95 -6.50
CA ASP A 24 -0.92 6.27 -7.05
C ASP A 24 0.54 6.33 -7.50
N PRO A 25 0.83 6.52 -8.80
CA PRO A 25 2.19 6.60 -9.29
C PRO A 25 3.01 7.73 -8.66
N HIS A 26 2.36 8.85 -8.30
CA HIS A 26 3.04 9.96 -7.63
C HIS A 26 3.52 9.57 -6.22
N LEU A 27 2.70 8.84 -5.46
CA LEU A 27 3.12 8.33 -4.15
C LEU A 27 4.26 7.32 -4.26
N LEU A 28 4.26 6.49 -5.32
CA LEU A 28 5.39 5.59 -5.61
C LEU A 28 6.67 6.39 -5.88
N ASP A 29 6.61 7.45 -6.68
CA ASP A 29 7.76 8.31 -6.99
C ASP A 29 8.28 8.99 -5.72
N LEU A 30 7.41 9.51 -4.84
CA LEU A 30 7.80 10.05 -3.53
C LEU A 30 8.58 9.03 -2.68
N GLY A 31 8.15 7.76 -2.70
CA GLY A 31 8.86 6.67 -2.02
C GLY A 31 10.29 6.48 -2.53
N PHE A 32 10.50 6.52 -3.86
CA PHE A 32 11.83 6.47 -4.44
C PHE A 32 12.66 7.71 -4.10
N GLU A 33 12.09 8.91 -4.23
CA GLU A 33 12.79 10.17 -3.90
C GLU A 33 13.22 10.20 -2.43
N GLN A 34 12.37 9.74 -1.52
CA GLN A 34 12.68 9.66 -0.10
C GLN A 34 13.82 8.68 0.16
N TYR A 35 13.77 7.48 -0.41
CA TYR A 35 14.84 6.49 -0.27
C TYR A 35 16.20 7.02 -0.75
N PHE A 36 16.24 7.73 -1.89
CA PHE A 36 17.48 8.30 -2.39
C PHE A 36 18.06 9.40 -1.50
N ARG A 37 17.24 10.01 -0.64
CA ARG A 37 17.70 10.98 0.38
C ARG A 37 18.21 10.32 1.65
N ASN A 38 17.44 9.35 2.18
CA ASN A 38 17.59 8.84 3.55
C ASN A 38 18.04 7.39 3.64
N THR A 39 17.91 6.59 2.56
CA THR A 39 18.29 5.15 2.51
C THR A 39 17.67 4.29 3.61
N SER A 40 16.42 4.59 4.00
CA SER A 40 15.65 3.84 5.01
C SER A 40 15.44 2.36 4.64
N ASP A 41 15.20 1.53 5.62
CA ASP A 41 14.96 0.09 5.41
C ASP A 41 13.55 -0.18 4.90
N PHE A 42 12.57 0.59 5.39
CA PHE A 42 11.14 0.42 5.10
C PHE A 42 10.42 1.77 5.12
N ILE A 43 9.67 2.07 4.08
CA ILE A 43 8.82 3.27 3.98
C ILE A 43 7.37 2.82 3.95
N GLN A 44 6.54 3.36 4.83
CA GLN A 44 5.10 3.09 4.90
C GLN A 44 4.29 4.37 4.76
N GLY A 45 3.01 4.24 4.42
CA GLY A 45 2.06 5.35 4.31
C GLY A 45 0.93 5.23 5.31
N THR A 46 1.25 5.37 6.61
CA THR A 46 0.24 5.24 7.67
C THR A 46 -0.84 6.31 7.54
N GLY A 47 -2.10 5.89 7.51
CA GLY A 47 -3.25 6.79 7.41
C GLY A 47 -3.58 7.29 6.00
N LEU A 48 -2.80 6.90 4.99
CA LEU A 48 -3.17 7.16 3.58
C LEU A 48 -4.42 6.37 3.18
N VAL A 49 -5.09 6.82 2.12
CA VAL A 49 -6.19 6.09 1.50
C VAL A 49 -5.76 4.64 1.26
N CYS A 50 -6.53 3.69 1.78
CA CYS A 50 -6.26 2.27 1.60
C CYS A 50 -6.19 1.89 0.12
N GLY A 51 -5.05 1.34 -0.33
CA GLY A 51 -4.80 0.96 -1.71
C GLY A 51 -4.16 2.06 -2.58
N SER A 52 -3.82 3.23 -2.02
CA SER A 52 -3.11 4.29 -2.76
C SER A 52 -1.60 4.11 -2.77
N PHE A 53 -1.05 3.54 -1.72
CA PHE A 53 0.38 3.25 -1.54
C PHE A 53 0.53 2.01 -0.66
N THR A 54 1.50 1.14 -1.00
CA THR A 54 1.76 -0.04 -0.18
C THR A 54 3.03 0.16 0.66
N TYR A 55 4.21 -0.15 0.13
CA TYR A 55 5.48 -0.03 0.88
C TYR A 55 6.66 0.24 -0.03
N GLY A 56 7.63 1.03 0.47
CA GLY A 56 8.99 1.09 -0.05
C GLY A 56 9.91 0.17 0.77
N ILE A 57 10.73 -0.66 0.13
CA ILE A 57 11.53 -1.70 0.81
C ILE A 57 12.95 -1.74 0.27
N SER A 58 13.96 -1.60 1.14
CA SER A 58 15.33 -1.86 0.76
C SER A 58 15.60 -3.36 0.61
N THR A 59 16.34 -3.75 -0.42
CA THR A 59 16.70 -5.16 -0.63
C THR A 59 17.54 -5.71 0.51
N LYS A 60 18.34 -4.87 1.14
CA LYS A 60 19.12 -5.21 2.35
C LYS A 60 18.18 -5.61 3.50
N ALA A 61 17.16 -4.81 3.78
CA ALA A 61 16.17 -5.12 4.82
C ALA A 61 15.36 -6.37 4.48
N LEU A 62 14.89 -6.51 3.24
CA LEU A 62 14.17 -7.71 2.79
C LEU A 62 15.02 -8.98 2.96
N LYS A 63 16.31 -8.93 2.65
CA LYS A 63 17.22 -10.05 2.88
C LYS A 63 17.26 -10.43 4.36
N LYS A 64 17.40 -9.43 5.25
CA LYS A 64 17.38 -9.64 6.70
C LYS A 64 16.06 -10.26 7.17
N VAL A 65 14.92 -9.79 6.69
CA VAL A 65 13.60 -10.41 6.97
C VAL A 65 13.60 -11.88 6.55
N CYS A 66 14.10 -12.22 5.36
CA CYS A 66 14.17 -13.62 4.90
C CYS A 66 15.06 -14.50 5.77
N GLU A 67 16.09 -13.95 6.42
CA GLU A 67 16.96 -14.66 7.35
C GLU A 67 16.28 -14.95 8.68
N ILE A 68 15.55 -13.99 9.23
CA ILE A 68 14.96 -14.07 10.58
C ILE A 68 13.60 -14.75 10.62
N LYS A 69 12.81 -14.68 9.55
CA LYS A 69 11.47 -15.27 9.55
C LYS A 69 11.50 -16.79 9.68
N ASP A 70 10.56 -17.31 10.48
CA ASP A 70 10.33 -18.76 10.67
C ASP A 70 8.93 -19.15 10.11
N SER A 71 8.68 -18.78 8.88
CA SER A 71 7.44 -19.09 8.17
C SER A 71 7.68 -19.12 6.66
N THR A 72 7.00 -20.01 5.95
CA THR A 72 6.93 -20.01 4.49
C THR A 72 5.87 -19.05 3.96
N ASP A 73 4.92 -18.64 4.82
CA ASP A 73 3.92 -17.65 4.51
C ASP A 73 4.54 -16.26 4.34
N THR A 74 4.16 -15.56 3.28
CA THR A 74 4.69 -14.25 2.91
C THR A 74 3.59 -13.21 2.67
N GLU A 75 2.33 -13.55 2.93
CA GLU A 75 1.20 -12.67 2.63
C GLU A 75 1.27 -11.36 3.43
N MET A 76 1.62 -11.44 4.72
CA MET A 76 1.66 -10.27 5.62
C MET A 76 3.10 -9.94 6.05
N MET A 77 3.97 -9.64 5.08
CA MET A 77 5.40 -9.42 5.33
C MET A 77 5.74 -8.17 6.14
N TRP A 78 4.88 -7.15 6.10
CA TRP A 78 5.13 -5.85 6.74
C TRP A 78 5.42 -5.96 8.25
N VAL A 79 4.80 -6.90 8.97
CA VAL A 79 5.03 -7.08 10.43
C VAL A 79 6.48 -7.41 10.78
N TYR A 80 7.22 -8.03 9.87
CA TYR A 80 8.63 -8.32 10.11
C TYR A 80 9.48 -7.06 10.11
N PHE A 81 9.07 -6.02 9.37
CA PHE A 81 9.72 -4.72 9.39
C PHE A 81 9.28 -3.91 10.62
N THR A 82 7.99 -3.84 10.89
CA THR A 82 7.40 -2.91 11.86
C THR A 82 7.46 -3.41 13.31
N GLU A 83 7.41 -4.73 13.57
CA GLU A 83 7.26 -5.27 14.93
C GLU A 83 8.52 -5.90 15.51
N THR A 84 9.61 -6.03 14.73
CA THR A 84 10.85 -6.64 15.22
C THR A 84 11.81 -5.66 15.88
N GLY A 85 11.67 -4.37 15.64
CA GLY A 85 12.59 -3.34 16.11
C GLY A 85 13.99 -3.39 15.48
N LEU A 86 14.15 -4.09 14.33
CA LEU A 86 15.44 -4.32 13.67
C LEU A 86 15.70 -3.39 12.49
N PHE A 87 14.72 -2.60 12.09
CA PHE A 87 14.74 -1.83 10.84
C PHE A 87 14.47 -0.35 11.08
N GLU A 88 15.05 0.49 10.23
CA GLU A 88 14.74 1.91 10.16
C GLU A 88 13.49 2.10 9.32
N ILE A 89 12.42 2.56 9.98
CA ILE A 89 11.09 2.76 9.37
C ILE A 89 10.86 4.25 9.24
N GLU A 90 10.39 4.65 8.06
CA GLU A 90 9.97 6.03 7.80
C GLU A 90 8.52 6.06 7.31
N GLU A 91 7.81 7.13 7.66
CA GLU A 91 6.55 7.48 7.02
C GLU A 91 6.83 8.17 5.68
N LEU A 92 5.99 7.91 4.68
CA LEU A 92 6.10 8.58 3.38
C LEU A 92 5.91 10.08 3.56
N GLU A 93 6.91 10.85 3.11
CA GLU A 93 6.95 12.31 3.26
C GLU A 93 6.39 13.03 2.02
N ASN A 94 6.07 14.33 2.21
CA ASN A 94 5.60 15.24 1.16
C ASN A 94 4.28 14.82 0.49
N VAL A 95 3.50 14.01 1.17
CA VAL A 95 2.17 13.63 0.71
C VAL A 95 1.18 14.73 1.03
N SER A 96 0.28 15.02 0.09
CA SER A 96 -0.82 15.96 0.29
C SER A 96 -1.73 15.50 1.43
N GLU A 97 -2.17 16.44 2.28
CA GLU A 97 -3.08 16.15 3.40
C GLU A 97 -4.40 15.50 2.94
N VAL A 98 -4.83 15.77 1.72
CA VAL A 98 -6.05 15.18 1.12
C VAL A 98 -5.96 13.66 0.99
N CYS A 99 -4.75 13.10 0.85
CA CYS A 99 -4.51 11.67 0.73
C CYS A 99 -4.64 10.90 2.07
N TYR A 100 -4.71 11.60 3.20
CA TYR A 100 -4.86 10.97 4.53
C TYR A 100 -6.35 10.79 4.86
N ARG A 101 -6.88 9.60 4.52
CA ARG A 101 -8.31 9.29 4.67
C ARG A 101 -8.47 7.84 5.14
N ASP A 102 -9.15 7.67 6.25
CA ASP A 102 -9.49 6.35 6.82
C ASP A 102 -10.92 5.87 6.46
N ASP A 103 -11.65 6.71 5.72
CA ASP A 103 -13.02 6.47 5.30
C ASP A 103 -13.15 6.09 3.80
N ILE A 104 -12.03 5.80 3.14
CA ILE A 104 -11.96 5.37 1.73
C ILE A 104 -11.17 4.07 1.63
N ARG A 105 -11.68 3.12 0.83
CA ARG A 105 -11.06 1.82 0.60
C ARG A 105 -10.93 1.55 -0.89
N MET A 106 -9.70 1.48 -1.39
CA MET A 106 -9.36 1.25 -2.79
C MET A 106 -8.56 -0.05 -2.98
N THR A 107 -9.05 -1.16 -2.42
CA THR A 107 -8.53 -2.51 -2.69
C THR A 107 -9.66 -3.45 -3.09
N MET A 108 -9.43 -4.38 -4.00
CA MET A 108 -10.46 -5.20 -4.65
C MET A 108 -10.48 -6.63 -4.11
N ASP A 109 -11.23 -6.87 -3.03
CA ASP A 109 -11.39 -8.19 -2.41
C ASP A 109 -12.81 -8.77 -2.52
N TYR A 110 -13.82 -7.93 -2.75
CA TYR A 110 -15.22 -8.30 -2.77
C TYR A 110 -15.93 -7.80 -4.03
N GLU A 111 -17.12 -8.34 -4.32
CA GLU A 111 -17.93 -7.95 -5.48
C GLU A 111 -18.26 -6.45 -5.50
N ASP A 112 -18.54 -5.87 -4.33
CA ASP A 112 -18.86 -4.44 -4.26
C ASP A 112 -17.63 -3.55 -4.49
N ASP A 113 -16.41 -4.06 -4.25
CA ASP A 113 -15.20 -3.34 -4.64
C ASP A 113 -15.10 -3.21 -6.17
N TYR A 114 -15.49 -4.25 -6.91
CA TYR A 114 -15.56 -4.15 -8.37
C TYR A 114 -16.55 -3.08 -8.82
N GLN A 115 -17.73 -2.99 -8.18
CA GLN A 115 -18.72 -1.95 -8.51
C GLN A 115 -18.19 -0.55 -8.16
N PHE A 116 -17.50 -0.39 -7.03
CA PHE A 116 -16.84 0.84 -6.64
C PHE A 116 -15.80 1.29 -7.68
N PHE A 117 -14.83 0.43 -8.03
CA PHE A 117 -13.83 0.75 -9.04
C PHE A 117 -14.44 1.03 -10.41
N LYS A 118 -15.42 0.24 -10.84
CA LYS A 118 -16.14 0.47 -12.10
C LYS A 118 -16.79 1.86 -12.12
N THR A 119 -17.42 2.26 -11.02
CA THR A 119 -18.06 3.58 -10.91
C THR A 119 -17.01 4.69 -11.01
N ILE A 120 -15.91 4.60 -10.27
CA ILE A 120 -14.82 5.58 -10.35
C ILE A 120 -14.28 5.67 -11.77
N LEU A 121 -13.82 4.55 -12.33
CA LEU A 121 -13.17 4.53 -13.65
C LEU A 121 -14.07 5.03 -14.77
N THR A 122 -15.40 4.86 -14.65
CA THR A 122 -16.36 5.39 -15.64
C THR A 122 -16.76 6.85 -15.42
N SER A 123 -16.45 7.42 -14.26
CA SER A 123 -16.70 8.83 -13.95
C SER A 123 -15.67 9.77 -14.57
N PHE A 124 -14.51 9.25 -14.97
CA PHE A 124 -13.44 10.03 -15.58
C PHE A 124 -13.30 9.77 -17.07
N LYS A 125 -12.95 10.82 -17.82
CA LYS A 125 -12.69 10.70 -19.26
C LYS A 125 -11.40 9.94 -19.56
N ASP A 126 -10.38 10.13 -18.71
CA ASP A 126 -9.09 9.41 -18.75
C ASP A 126 -8.85 8.77 -17.39
N PRO A 127 -9.23 7.50 -17.22
CA PRO A 127 -9.07 6.81 -15.93
C PRO A 127 -7.65 6.26 -15.69
N TYR A 128 -6.73 6.38 -16.66
CA TYR A 128 -5.38 5.79 -16.56
C TYR A 128 -4.35 6.70 -15.88
N SER A 129 -4.72 7.96 -15.59
CA SER A 129 -3.83 8.95 -14.97
C SER A 129 -4.40 9.52 -13.68
N LEU A 130 -5.30 8.79 -13.01
CA LEU A 130 -5.93 9.25 -11.77
C LEU A 130 -4.93 9.27 -10.62
N SER A 131 -4.88 10.40 -9.93
CA SER A 131 -4.23 10.51 -8.63
C SER A 131 -5.20 10.15 -7.49
N THR A 132 -4.65 9.90 -6.31
CA THR A 132 -5.48 9.75 -5.09
C THR A 132 -6.32 10.99 -4.82
N GLU A 133 -5.80 12.18 -5.09
CA GLU A 133 -6.51 13.44 -4.92
C GLU A 133 -7.74 13.52 -5.84
N ASP A 134 -7.62 13.14 -7.12
CA ASP A 134 -8.74 13.10 -8.07
C ASP A 134 -9.87 12.19 -7.56
N VAL A 135 -9.50 11.02 -7.03
CA VAL A 135 -10.47 10.08 -6.47
C VAL A 135 -11.15 10.65 -5.23
N VAL A 136 -10.39 11.26 -4.32
CA VAL A 136 -10.95 11.88 -3.11
C VAL A 136 -11.91 13.01 -3.49
N GLU A 137 -11.54 13.87 -4.45
CA GLU A 137 -12.39 14.95 -4.92
C GLU A 137 -13.73 14.43 -5.50
N LEU A 138 -13.68 13.36 -6.30
CA LEU A 138 -14.90 12.71 -6.80
C LEU A 138 -15.76 12.18 -5.64
N LEU A 139 -15.17 11.50 -4.65
CA LEU A 139 -15.91 10.91 -3.55
C LEU A 139 -16.48 11.96 -2.57
N GLU A 140 -15.90 13.15 -2.52
CA GLU A 140 -16.45 14.28 -1.78
C GLU A 140 -17.63 14.92 -2.52
N ALA A 141 -17.56 15.01 -3.86
CA ALA A 141 -18.65 15.50 -4.69
C ALA A 141 -19.83 14.51 -4.75
N GLU A 142 -19.54 13.20 -4.74
CA GLU A 142 -20.51 12.11 -4.90
C GLU A 142 -20.35 11.07 -3.74
N PRO A 143 -20.71 11.41 -2.50
CA PRO A 143 -20.44 10.57 -1.31
C PRO A 143 -21.06 9.16 -1.38
N HIS A 144 -22.15 8.99 -2.13
CA HIS A 144 -22.80 7.69 -2.31
C HIS A 144 -21.91 6.64 -2.99
N ILE A 145 -20.87 7.06 -3.75
CA ILE A 145 -19.91 6.14 -4.38
C ILE A 145 -19.07 5.46 -3.29
N LYS A 146 -18.64 6.20 -2.28
CA LYS A 146 -17.89 5.66 -1.15
C LYS A 146 -18.69 4.59 -0.39
N GLU A 147 -19.99 4.76 -0.26
CA GLU A 147 -20.87 3.84 0.46
C GLU A 147 -20.99 2.47 -0.22
N ILE A 148 -20.63 2.35 -1.50
CA ILE A 148 -20.71 1.09 -2.26
C ILE A 148 -19.92 -0.02 -1.56
N ASN A 149 -18.70 0.28 -1.06
CA ASN A 149 -17.82 -0.75 -0.50
C ASN A 149 -17.28 -0.45 0.91
N PHE A 150 -17.38 0.78 1.40
CA PHE A 150 -16.74 1.14 2.67
C PHE A 150 -17.30 0.35 3.87
N TYR A 151 -18.55 -0.08 3.83
CA TYR A 151 -19.12 -0.94 4.88
C TYR A 151 -18.39 -2.29 5.04
N LEU A 152 -17.61 -2.72 4.05
CA LEU A 152 -16.77 -3.92 4.08
C LEU A 152 -15.42 -3.69 4.77
N HIS A 153 -15.04 -2.43 5.06
CA HIS A 153 -13.72 -2.07 5.55
C HIS A 153 -13.35 -2.80 6.86
N GLU A 154 -14.24 -2.79 7.83
CA GLU A 154 -13.98 -3.46 9.12
C GLU A 154 -13.84 -4.98 8.97
N LYS A 155 -14.65 -5.60 8.11
CA LYS A 155 -14.54 -7.03 7.81
C LYS A 155 -13.21 -7.35 7.15
N TRP A 156 -12.79 -6.55 6.17
CA TRP A 156 -11.50 -6.68 5.49
C TRP A 156 -10.35 -6.51 6.49
N LYS A 157 -10.34 -5.46 7.28
CA LYS A 157 -9.32 -5.17 8.30
C LYS A 157 -9.18 -6.33 9.29
N GLN A 158 -10.29 -6.87 9.76
CA GLN A 158 -10.27 -8.03 10.65
C GLN A 158 -9.67 -9.27 9.97
N ASN A 159 -9.95 -9.49 8.68
CA ASN A 159 -9.35 -10.58 7.92
C ASN A 159 -7.83 -10.40 7.79
N GLN A 160 -7.35 -9.18 7.53
CA GLN A 160 -5.91 -8.88 7.47
C GLN A 160 -5.23 -9.15 8.82
N ILE A 161 -5.81 -8.68 9.93
CA ILE A 161 -5.30 -8.94 11.29
C ILE A 161 -5.22 -10.45 11.57
N ASN A 162 -6.25 -11.21 11.21
CA ASN A 162 -6.29 -12.66 11.44
C ASN A 162 -5.22 -13.43 10.65
N LYS A 163 -4.82 -12.93 9.48
CA LYS A 163 -3.74 -13.50 8.66
C LYS A 163 -2.35 -13.07 9.14
N THR A 164 -2.25 -11.91 9.79
CA THR A 164 -0.98 -11.33 10.24
C THR A 164 -0.40 -12.12 11.40
N ARG A 165 0.80 -12.69 11.23
CA ARG A 165 1.49 -13.47 12.26
C ARG A 165 3.00 -13.26 12.19
N LEU A 166 3.55 -12.65 13.23
CA LEU A 166 5.00 -12.58 13.39
C LEU A 166 5.55 -13.93 13.92
N LYS A 167 6.43 -14.55 13.14
CA LYS A 167 7.19 -15.76 13.56
C LYS A 167 8.66 -15.57 13.20
N VAL A 168 9.47 -15.40 14.20
CA VAL A 168 10.94 -15.27 14.08
C VAL A 168 11.63 -16.51 14.63
N LYS A 169 12.83 -16.82 14.06
CA LYS A 169 13.71 -17.91 14.51
C LYS A 169 14.32 -17.62 15.87
#